data_5f9dbda4b01f01651fb41c0152389551
#
_entry.id   5f9dbda4b01f01651fb41c0152389551
#
_cell.length_a   1.000
_cell.length_b   1.000
_cell.length_c   1.000
_cell.angle_alpha   90.00
_cell.angle_beta   90.00
_cell.angle_gamma   90.00
#
_symmetry.space_group_name_H-M   'P 1'
#
loop_
_entity.id
_entity.type
_entity.pdbx_description
1 polymer ?
#
loop_
_entity_poly.entity_id
_entity_poly.type
_entity_poly.pdbx_seq_one_letter_code
_entity_poly.pdbx_strand_id
1 'polypeptide(L)'
;AHLIQSIDLQAYTLQPTISYKFWDKLSVGVGMTITWGTFDLSRSMFPVGEATNNTIAGLLTAAGQGQYAELFTQAGDRSLVSARIKGDAKTAIGVNVGILWDITPEWTLGFSYRSKVKMKVASGTANLLYASPEIGQVLQATGMIPDLSSACVETELPLPANVAWGVGFRPTPKWEMA
;
A
#
# COMPACT_ATOMS: atom_id res chain seq x y z
N ALA A 1 -18.49 3.35 -8.89
CA ALA A 1 -18.53 2.36 -7.81
C ALA A 1 -17.17 2.31 -7.13
N HIS A 2 -17.11 2.64 -5.86
CA HIS A 2 -15.85 2.62 -5.09
C HIS A 2 -15.67 1.22 -4.52
N LEU A 3 -14.70 0.47 -5.06
CA LEU A 3 -14.37 -0.89 -4.58
C LEU A 3 -13.44 -0.84 -3.35
N ILE A 4 -12.58 0.17 -3.26
CA ILE A 4 -11.67 0.35 -2.13
C ILE A 4 -12.38 1.15 -1.05
N GLN A 5 -12.47 0.59 0.16
CA GLN A 5 -13.13 1.22 1.30
C GLN A 5 -12.12 1.92 2.22
N SER A 6 -11.01 1.28 2.53
CA SER A 6 -9.94 1.86 3.34
C SER A 6 -8.60 1.23 3.01
N ILE A 7 -7.56 2.05 3.07
CA ILE A 7 -6.17 1.61 3.01
C ILE A 7 -5.45 2.30 4.15
N ASP A 8 -4.87 1.52 5.05
CA ASP A 8 -3.93 1.98 6.06
C ASP A 8 -2.59 1.29 5.80
N LEU A 9 -1.61 2.08 5.43
CA LEU A 9 -0.25 1.63 5.14
C LEU A 9 0.72 2.39 6.03
N GLN A 10 1.36 1.69 6.95
CA GLN A 10 2.38 2.25 7.83
C GLN A 10 3.73 1.63 7.47
N ALA A 11 4.66 2.46 7.03
CA ALA A 11 6.01 2.05 6.72
C ALA A 11 7.01 2.89 7.50
N TYR A 12 7.89 2.21 8.21
CA TYR A 12 8.97 2.82 8.96
C TYR A 12 10.29 2.52 8.27
N THR A 13 11.13 3.53 8.16
CA THR A 13 12.44 3.40 7.53
C THR A 13 13.51 3.95 8.45
N LEU A 14 14.48 3.11 8.80
CA LEU A 14 15.71 3.50 9.48
C LEU A 14 16.84 3.54 8.45
N GLN A 15 17.58 4.64 8.41
CA GLN A 15 18.65 4.85 7.44
C GLN A 15 19.95 5.32 8.12
N PRO A 16 20.75 4.40 8.70
CA PRO A 16 22.10 4.74 9.13
C PRO A 16 22.95 5.11 7.91
N THR A 17 23.64 6.22 7.99
CA THR A 17 24.47 6.75 6.90
C THR A 17 25.82 7.17 7.45
N ILE A 18 26.87 6.80 6.75
CA ILE A 18 28.25 7.24 7.01
C ILE A 18 28.67 8.10 5.82
N SER A 19 29.24 9.26 6.11
CA SER A 19 29.76 10.14 5.10
C SER A 19 31.22 10.47 5.37
N TYR A 20 31.96 10.63 4.28
CA TYR A 20 33.35 11.03 4.33
C TYR A 20 33.61 12.14 3.31
N LYS A 21 34.34 13.15 3.73
CA LYS A 21 34.74 14.29 2.87
C LYS A 21 36.15 14.05 2.36
N PHE A 22 36.25 13.85 1.04
CA PHE A 22 37.52 13.72 0.32
C PHE A 22 37.93 15.12 -0.13
N TRP A 23 39.11 15.54 0.25
CA TRP A 23 39.59 16.90 0.02
C TRP A 23 38.47 17.92 0.39
N ASP A 24 38.70 19.16 0.32
CA ASP A 24 37.70 20.15 0.74
C ASP A 24 36.50 20.31 -0.20
N LYS A 25 36.43 19.50 -1.27
CA LYS A 25 35.46 19.69 -2.37
C LYS A 25 34.53 18.53 -2.62
N LEU A 26 34.85 17.32 -2.20
CA LEU A 26 34.07 16.13 -2.53
C LEU A 26 33.66 15.40 -1.25
N SER A 27 32.37 15.24 -1.06
CA SER A 27 31.79 14.43 0.01
C SER A 27 31.06 13.25 -0.58
N VAL A 28 31.28 12.06 -0.02
CA VAL A 28 30.60 10.83 -0.41
C VAL A 28 29.94 10.24 0.83
N GLY A 29 28.68 9.87 0.71
CA GLY A 29 27.92 9.22 1.76
C GLY A 29 27.39 7.87 1.28
N VAL A 30 27.44 6.87 2.14
CA VAL A 30 26.83 5.56 1.92
C VAL A 30 25.96 5.23 3.11
N GLY A 31 24.75 4.80 2.85
CA GLY A 31 23.78 4.42 3.87
C GLY A 31 23.12 3.08 3.57
N MET A 32 22.63 2.45 4.61
CA MET A 32 21.79 1.27 4.52
C MET A 32 20.37 1.69 4.90
N THR A 33 19.38 1.25 4.11
CA THR A 33 17.98 1.52 4.38
C THR A 33 17.34 0.23 4.88
N ILE A 34 16.76 0.27 6.08
CA ILE A 34 16.03 -0.84 6.69
C ILE A 34 14.58 -0.40 6.79
N THR A 35 13.70 -1.07 6.06
CA THR A 35 12.29 -0.70 6.00
C THR A 35 11.43 -1.88 6.48
N TRP A 36 10.45 -1.59 7.35
CA TRP A 36 9.43 -2.53 7.80
C TRP A 36 8.10 -1.80 7.93
N GLY A 37 7.01 -2.54 8.03
CA GLY A 37 5.71 -1.89 8.13
C GLY A 37 4.56 -2.86 8.22
N THR A 38 3.37 -2.30 8.34
CA THR A 38 2.10 -3.02 8.38
C THR A 38 1.17 -2.45 7.32
N PHE A 39 0.28 -3.29 6.82
CA PHE A 39 -0.78 -2.82 5.94
C PHE A 39 -2.12 -3.42 6.35
N ASP A 40 -3.17 -2.64 6.21
CA ASP A 40 -4.57 -3.02 6.38
C ASP A 40 -5.34 -2.48 5.17
N LEU A 41 -5.80 -3.37 4.34
CA LEU A 41 -6.56 -3.06 3.13
C LEU A 41 -7.96 -3.62 3.27
N SER A 42 -8.97 -2.78 3.14
CA SER A 42 -10.36 -3.19 3.05
C SER A 42 -10.93 -2.86 1.67
N ARG A 43 -11.45 -3.87 1.00
CA ARG A 43 -12.01 -3.76 -0.34
C ARG A 43 -13.37 -4.44 -0.41
N SER A 44 -14.35 -3.79 -1.03
CA SER A 44 -15.61 -4.42 -1.36
C SER A 44 -15.43 -5.48 -2.45
N MET A 45 -16.05 -6.64 -2.26
CA MET A 45 -16.06 -7.73 -3.27
C MET A 45 -17.06 -7.44 -4.39
N PHE A 46 -18.14 -6.72 -4.08
CA PHE A 46 -19.15 -6.31 -5.03
C PHE A 46 -19.18 -4.78 -5.19
N PRO A 47 -19.64 -4.27 -6.33
CA PRO A 47 -19.89 -2.84 -6.46
C PRO A 47 -20.84 -2.37 -5.35
N VAL A 48 -20.45 -1.33 -4.65
CA VAL A 48 -21.24 -0.76 -3.56
C VAL A 48 -22.37 0.07 -4.18
N GLY A 49 -23.59 -0.16 -3.73
CA GLY A 49 -24.75 0.61 -4.16
C GLY A 49 -26.06 -0.17 -4.11
N GLU A 50 -27.11 0.52 -3.84
CA GLU A 50 -28.49 -0.02 -3.74
C GLU A 50 -28.90 -0.78 -5.01
N ALA A 51 -28.55 -0.28 -6.18
CA ALA A 51 -28.84 -0.94 -7.46
C ALA A 51 -28.23 -2.35 -7.56
N THR A 52 -27.00 -2.55 -7.04
CA THR A 52 -26.35 -3.86 -7.02
C THR A 52 -27.06 -4.79 -6.06
N ASN A 53 -27.39 -4.30 -4.86
CA ASN A 53 -28.04 -5.10 -3.83
C ASN A 53 -29.44 -5.53 -4.29
N ASN A 54 -30.18 -4.63 -4.93
CA ASN A 54 -31.50 -4.94 -5.52
C ASN A 54 -31.39 -5.94 -6.69
N THR A 55 -30.32 -5.86 -7.50
CA THR A 55 -30.08 -6.84 -8.56
C THR A 55 -29.85 -8.23 -7.99
N ILE A 56 -29.04 -8.35 -6.95
CA ILE A 56 -28.77 -9.64 -6.28
C ILE A 56 -30.06 -10.16 -5.62
N ALA A 57 -30.83 -9.29 -4.98
CA ALA A 57 -32.12 -9.66 -4.41
C ALA A 57 -33.08 -10.22 -5.47
N GLY A 58 -33.14 -9.59 -6.66
CA GLY A 58 -33.91 -10.08 -7.80
C GLY A 58 -33.45 -11.45 -8.31
N LEU A 59 -32.16 -11.69 -8.40
CA LEU A 59 -31.58 -12.99 -8.79
C LEU A 59 -31.94 -14.10 -7.79
N LEU A 60 -31.88 -13.79 -6.50
CA LEU A 60 -32.27 -14.74 -5.45
C LEU A 60 -33.76 -15.08 -5.51
N THR A 61 -34.60 -14.08 -5.77
CA THR A 61 -36.05 -14.30 -5.96
C THR A 61 -36.31 -15.20 -7.17
N ALA A 62 -35.62 -14.97 -8.29
CA ALA A 62 -35.72 -15.78 -9.50
C ALA A 62 -35.19 -17.23 -9.28
N ALA A 63 -34.23 -17.41 -8.39
CA ALA A 63 -33.70 -18.71 -7.99
C ALA A 63 -34.55 -19.46 -6.94
N GLY A 64 -35.75 -18.95 -6.60
CA GLY A 64 -36.64 -19.53 -5.59
C GLY A 64 -36.22 -19.27 -4.15
N GLN A 65 -35.24 -18.38 -3.91
CA GLN A 65 -34.73 -18.01 -2.59
C GLN A 65 -35.19 -16.62 -2.15
N GLY A 66 -36.39 -16.22 -2.51
CA GLY A 66 -36.96 -14.90 -2.24
C GLY A 66 -37.00 -14.51 -0.75
N GLN A 67 -37.05 -15.50 0.15
CA GLN A 67 -36.97 -15.28 1.60
C GLN A 67 -35.71 -14.52 2.05
N TYR A 68 -34.63 -14.61 1.27
CA TYR A 68 -33.37 -13.92 1.55
C TYR A 68 -33.23 -12.58 0.81
N ALA A 69 -34.08 -12.33 -0.17
CA ALA A 69 -34.01 -11.11 -0.98
C ALA A 69 -34.16 -9.83 -0.14
N GLU A 70 -35.02 -9.87 0.90
CA GLU A 70 -35.21 -8.75 1.81
C GLU A 70 -33.95 -8.34 2.55
N LEU A 71 -33.07 -9.29 2.91
CA LEU A 71 -31.80 -9.02 3.60
C LEU A 71 -30.89 -8.16 2.72
N PHE A 72 -30.87 -8.43 1.40
CA PHE A 72 -30.07 -7.69 0.45
C PHE A 72 -30.64 -6.31 0.16
N THR A 73 -31.94 -6.19 0.11
CA THR A 73 -32.63 -4.89 -0.06
C THR A 73 -32.43 -4.01 1.17
N GLN A 74 -32.50 -4.57 2.37
CA GLN A 74 -32.25 -3.85 3.63
C GLN A 74 -30.80 -3.37 3.80
N ALA A 75 -29.85 -4.01 3.11
CA ALA A 75 -28.47 -3.57 3.10
C ALA A 75 -28.28 -2.18 2.45
N GLY A 76 -29.26 -1.73 1.63
CA GLY A 76 -29.30 -0.42 1.01
C GLY A 76 -28.06 -0.15 0.15
N ASP A 77 -27.29 0.87 0.47
CA ASP A 77 -26.06 1.25 -0.21
C ASP A 77 -24.78 0.64 0.39
N ARG A 78 -24.91 -0.21 1.43
CA ARG A 78 -23.77 -0.81 2.11
C ARG A 78 -23.12 -1.90 1.26
N SER A 79 -21.82 -2.11 1.48
CA SER A 79 -21.11 -3.26 0.92
C SER A 79 -21.62 -4.55 1.55
N LEU A 80 -22.08 -5.49 0.72
CA LEU A 80 -22.55 -6.81 1.16
C LEU A 80 -21.41 -7.64 1.76
N VAL A 81 -20.25 -7.60 1.11
CA VAL A 81 -19.06 -8.34 1.50
C VAL A 81 -17.83 -7.50 1.26
N SER A 82 -17.01 -7.40 2.27
CA SER A 82 -15.71 -6.74 2.19
C SER A 82 -14.60 -7.75 2.48
N ALA A 83 -13.59 -7.79 1.64
CA ALA A 83 -12.36 -8.51 1.92
C ALA A 83 -11.42 -7.56 2.67
N ARG A 84 -11.03 -7.95 3.87
CA ARG A 84 -10.03 -7.24 4.66
C ARG A 84 -8.75 -8.05 4.69
N ILE A 85 -7.68 -7.45 4.21
CA ILE A 85 -6.36 -8.06 4.16
C ILE A 85 -5.48 -7.31 5.13
N LYS A 86 -5.00 -8.00 6.15
CA LYS A 86 -4.02 -7.47 7.10
C LYS A 86 -2.74 -8.26 6.99
N GLY A 87 -1.61 -7.57 7.09
CA GLY A 87 -0.34 -8.27 7.08
C GLY A 87 0.81 -7.38 7.53
N ASP A 88 1.84 -8.07 8.02
CA ASP A 88 3.10 -7.44 8.37
C ASP A 88 4.08 -7.63 7.22
N ALA A 89 4.65 -6.52 6.76
CA ALA A 89 5.69 -6.57 5.77
C ALA A 89 7.01 -6.99 6.42
N LYS A 90 7.64 -8.02 5.87
CA LYS A 90 8.98 -8.43 6.29
C LYS A 90 9.96 -7.28 6.10
N THR A 91 10.93 -7.21 6.99
CA THR A 91 12.02 -6.24 6.89
C THR A 91 12.73 -6.36 5.56
N ALA A 92 12.81 -5.26 4.85
CA ALA A 92 13.47 -5.16 3.56
C ALA A 92 14.66 -4.20 3.66
N ILE A 93 15.76 -4.58 3.03
CA ILE A 93 17.03 -3.86 3.10
C ILE A 93 17.34 -3.27 1.73
N GLY A 94 17.79 -2.02 1.74
CA GLY A 94 18.26 -1.30 0.58
C GLY A 94 19.56 -0.56 0.87
N VAL A 95 20.14 0.03 -0.16
CA VAL A 95 21.33 0.87 -0.07
C VAL A 95 21.04 2.26 -0.62
N ASN A 96 21.73 3.23 -0.07
CA ASN A 96 21.69 4.61 -0.47
C ASN A 96 23.10 5.14 -0.64
N VAL A 97 23.35 5.87 -1.71
CA VAL A 97 24.65 6.49 -2.01
C VAL A 97 24.39 7.95 -2.37
N GLY A 98 25.17 8.83 -1.77
CA GLY A 98 25.12 10.27 -2.05
C GLY A 98 26.51 10.81 -2.35
N ILE A 99 26.58 11.74 -3.28
CA ILE A 99 27.79 12.48 -3.65
C ILE A 99 27.45 13.96 -3.65
N LEU A 100 28.28 14.74 -2.99
CA LEU A 100 28.21 16.18 -3.00
C LEU A 100 29.57 16.72 -3.44
N TRP A 101 29.58 17.50 -4.50
CA TRP A 101 30.79 18.04 -5.08
C TRP A 101 30.73 19.55 -5.17
N ASP A 102 31.59 20.20 -4.37
CA ASP A 102 31.78 21.63 -4.40
C ASP A 102 32.80 22.00 -5.50
N ILE A 103 32.29 22.27 -6.71
CA ILE A 103 33.13 22.62 -7.88
C ILE A 103 33.89 23.92 -7.61
N THR A 104 33.17 24.92 -7.13
CA THR A 104 33.68 26.22 -6.68
C THR A 104 33.04 26.55 -5.34
N PRO A 105 33.54 27.61 -4.62
CA PRO A 105 32.86 28.06 -3.41
C PRO A 105 31.39 28.46 -3.60
N GLU A 106 31.01 28.75 -4.84
CA GLU A 106 29.67 29.22 -5.22
C GLU A 106 28.79 28.08 -5.81
N TRP A 107 29.39 27.06 -6.40
CA TRP A 107 28.66 26.01 -7.11
C TRP A 107 28.88 24.63 -6.50
N THR A 108 27.78 23.96 -6.16
CA THR A 108 27.75 22.61 -5.61
C THR A 108 26.87 21.72 -6.48
N LEU A 109 27.37 20.53 -6.83
CA LEU A 109 26.59 19.47 -7.47
C LEU A 109 26.28 18.39 -6.47
N GLY A 110 25.02 17.98 -6.43
CA GLY A 110 24.53 16.89 -5.62
C GLY A 110 24.03 15.72 -6.50
N PHE A 111 24.37 14.50 -6.10
CA PHE A 111 23.81 13.28 -6.68
C PHE A 111 23.44 12.33 -5.56
N SER A 112 22.29 11.67 -5.69
CA SER A 112 21.82 10.68 -4.73
C SER A 112 21.16 9.53 -5.47
N TYR A 113 21.50 8.32 -5.05
CA TYR A 113 20.89 7.08 -5.53
C TYR A 113 20.38 6.28 -4.35
N ARG A 114 19.13 5.84 -4.42
CA ARG A 114 18.52 4.88 -3.49
C ARG A 114 18.12 3.64 -4.28
N SER A 115 18.54 2.49 -3.81
CA SER A 115 18.18 1.22 -4.44
C SER A 115 16.69 0.91 -4.30
N LYS A 116 16.16 0.11 -5.19
CA LYS A 116 14.83 -0.49 -5.03
C LYS A 116 14.81 -1.39 -3.79
N VAL A 117 13.69 -1.36 -3.09
CA VAL A 117 13.43 -2.23 -1.94
C VAL A 117 12.14 -2.99 -2.19
N LYS A 118 12.13 -4.30 -2.00
CA LYS A 118 10.94 -5.13 -2.13
C LYS A 118 10.47 -5.52 -0.73
N MET A 119 9.35 -4.97 -0.31
CA MET A 119 8.69 -5.38 0.91
C MET A 119 7.80 -6.57 0.62
N LYS A 120 8.11 -7.73 1.19
CA LYS A 120 7.31 -8.94 1.05
C LYS A 120 6.39 -9.08 2.25
N VAL A 121 5.12 -9.28 1.97
CA VAL A 121 4.15 -9.70 2.97
C VAL A 121 3.97 -11.19 2.83
N ALA A 122 4.50 -11.94 3.79
CA ALA A 122 4.53 -13.41 3.72
C ALA A 122 3.38 -14.07 4.49
N SER A 123 2.66 -13.31 5.30
CA SER A 123 1.58 -13.84 6.14
C SER A 123 0.47 -12.80 6.29
N GLY A 124 -0.15 -12.45 5.17
CA GLY A 124 -1.39 -11.68 5.20
C GLY A 124 -2.57 -12.60 5.53
N THR A 125 -3.41 -12.21 6.48
CA THR A 125 -4.69 -12.85 6.71
C THR A 125 -5.75 -12.13 5.89
N ALA A 126 -6.48 -12.88 5.08
CA ALA A 126 -7.66 -12.39 4.39
C ALA A 126 -8.90 -12.80 5.17
N ASN A 127 -9.68 -11.84 5.60
CA ASN A 127 -10.94 -12.08 6.27
C ASN A 127 -12.07 -11.48 5.43
N LEU A 128 -13.17 -12.23 5.32
CA LEU A 128 -14.41 -11.72 4.74
C LEU A 128 -15.26 -11.12 5.85
N LEU A 129 -15.65 -9.87 5.66
CA LEU A 129 -16.59 -9.15 6.51
C LEU A 129 -17.91 -9.06 5.77
N TYR A 130 -18.96 -9.62 6.34
CA TYR A 130 -20.31 -9.62 5.78
C TYR A 130 -21.14 -8.51 6.42
N ALA A 131 -22.06 -7.92 5.67
CA ALA A 131 -22.99 -6.93 6.18
C ALA A 131 -23.90 -7.50 7.28
N SER A 132 -24.26 -8.80 7.16
CA SER A 132 -24.90 -9.58 8.22
C SER A 132 -24.43 -11.05 8.14
N PRO A 133 -24.50 -11.82 9.25
CA PRO A 133 -24.14 -13.24 9.25
C PRO A 133 -24.99 -14.07 8.26
N GLU A 134 -26.27 -13.72 8.13
CA GLU A 134 -27.21 -14.42 7.25
C GLU A 134 -26.82 -14.22 5.78
N ILE A 135 -26.42 -13.02 5.38
CA ILE A 135 -25.90 -12.73 4.03
C ILE A 135 -24.67 -13.61 3.75
N GLY A 136 -23.78 -13.76 4.72
CA GLY A 136 -22.62 -14.64 4.60
C GLY A 136 -23.01 -16.09 4.30
N GLN A 137 -23.94 -16.65 5.05
CA GLN A 137 -24.41 -18.02 4.87
C GLN A 137 -25.05 -18.23 3.49
N VAL A 138 -25.90 -17.32 3.05
CA VAL A 138 -26.56 -17.39 1.73
C VAL A 138 -25.55 -17.33 0.60
N LEU A 139 -24.59 -16.40 0.66
CA LEU A 139 -23.59 -16.22 -0.39
C LEU A 139 -22.60 -17.39 -0.47
N GLN A 140 -22.28 -18.02 0.67
CA GLN A 140 -21.48 -19.25 0.70
C GLN A 140 -22.28 -20.45 0.17
N ALA A 141 -23.54 -20.63 0.58
CA ALA A 141 -24.39 -21.71 0.14
C ALA A 141 -24.69 -21.66 -1.37
N THR A 142 -24.75 -20.46 -1.96
CA THR A 142 -24.95 -20.27 -3.40
C THR A 142 -23.65 -20.36 -4.23
N GLY A 143 -22.49 -20.50 -3.57
CA GLY A 143 -21.19 -20.55 -4.25
C GLY A 143 -20.78 -19.23 -4.92
N MET A 144 -21.45 -18.12 -4.60
CA MET A 144 -21.12 -16.80 -5.16
C MET A 144 -19.82 -16.24 -4.60
N ILE A 145 -19.36 -16.75 -3.47
CA ILE A 145 -18.12 -16.30 -2.82
C ILE A 145 -17.25 -17.53 -2.55
N PRO A 146 -15.95 -17.48 -2.92
CA PRO A 146 -15.01 -18.52 -2.56
C PRO A 146 -14.77 -18.54 -1.04
N ASP A 147 -14.54 -19.72 -0.49
CA ASP A 147 -14.12 -19.82 0.91
C ASP A 147 -12.67 -19.31 1.05
N LEU A 148 -12.52 -18.15 1.68
CA LEU A 148 -11.23 -17.52 1.95
C LEU A 148 -10.77 -17.74 3.40
N SER A 149 -11.43 -18.61 4.16
CA SER A 149 -11.14 -18.81 5.58
C SER A 149 -9.71 -19.32 5.85
N SER A 150 -9.06 -19.87 4.83
CA SER A 150 -7.68 -20.38 4.88
C SER A 150 -6.74 -19.72 3.86
N ALA A 151 -7.16 -18.63 3.21
CA ALA A 151 -6.35 -17.98 2.19
C ALA A 151 -5.20 -17.18 2.82
N CYS A 152 -3.99 -17.70 2.69
CA CYS A 152 -2.78 -16.92 2.91
C CYS A 152 -2.56 -15.99 1.71
N VAL A 153 -2.47 -14.71 1.96
CA VAL A 153 -2.17 -13.72 0.91
C VAL A 153 -0.70 -13.36 0.99
N GLU A 154 0.02 -13.70 -0.06
CA GLU A 154 1.38 -13.20 -0.26
C GLU A 154 1.33 -12.04 -1.26
N THR A 155 1.94 -10.95 -0.92
CA THR A 155 2.08 -9.81 -1.83
C THR A 155 3.46 -9.17 -1.69
N GLU A 156 3.95 -8.61 -2.80
CA GLU A 156 5.18 -7.82 -2.79
C GLU A 156 4.82 -6.35 -3.08
N LEU A 157 5.29 -5.47 -2.22
CA LEU A 157 5.23 -4.03 -2.44
C LEU A 157 6.62 -3.55 -2.89
N PRO A 158 6.85 -3.34 -4.20
CA PRO A 158 8.11 -2.83 -4.69
C PRO A 158 8.18 -1.32 -4.47
N LEU A 159 9.12 -0.87 -3.64
CA LEU A 159 9.53 0.53 -3.57
C LEU A 159 10.57 0.77 -4.67
N PRO A 160 10.30 1.65 -5.64
CA PRO A 160 11.18 1.86 -6.78
C PRO A 160 12.53 2.44 -6.38
N ALA A 161 13.56 2.20 -7.19
CA ALA A 161 14.80 2.93 -7.08
C ALA A 161 14.57 4.41 -7.38
N ASN A 162 15.30 5.26 -6.71
CA ASN A 162 15.24 6.70 -6.92
C ASN A 162 16.64 7.23 -7.22
N VAL A 163 16.73 8.07 -8.25
CA VAL A 163 17.91 8.86 -8.59
C VAL A 163 17.52 10.32 -8.53
N ALA A 164 18.27 11.10 -7.79
CA ALA A 164 18.10 12.53 -7.72
C ALA A 164 19.45 13.22 -7.97
N TRP A 165 19.41 14.34 -8.66
CA TRP A 165 20.55 15.21 -8.85
C TRP A 165 20.10 16.65 -8.69
N GLY A 166 21.01 17.50 -8.28
CA GLY A 166 20.72 18.91 -8.05
C GLY A 166 21.97 19.76 -8.18
N VAL A 167 21.75 21.02 -8.40
CA VAL A 167 22.78 22.04 -8.47
C VAL A 167 22.45 23.11 -7.45
N GLY A 168 23.39 23.38 -6.54
CA GLY A 168 23.30 24.47 -5.58
C GLY A 168 24.17 25.65 -6.04
N PHE A 169 23.63 26.84 -5.90
CA PHE A 169 24.35 28.07 -6.20
C PHE A 169 24.29 29.06 -5.01
N ARG A 170 25.45 29.52 -4.55
CA ARG A 170 25.60 30.44 -3.42
C ARG A 170 26.31 31.71 -3.90
N PRO A 171 25.59 32.70 -4.44
CA PRO A 171 26.20 33.94 -4.93
C PRO A 171 26.87 34.75 -3.83
N THR A 172 26.46 34.61 -2.59
CA THR A 172 27.05 35.24 -1.42
C THR A 172 26.89 34.34 -0.19
N PRO A 173 27.70 34.52 0.89
CA PRO A 173 27.58 33.72 2.11
C PRO A 173 26.21 33.77 2.79
N LYS A 174 25.35 34.73 2.43
CA LYS A 174 24.00 34.92 3.01
C LYS A 174 22.86 34.38 2.15
N TRP A 175 23.11 33.97 0.90
CA TRP A 175 22.10 33.56 -0.03
C TRP A 175 22.46 32.19 -0.64
N GLU A 176 21.58 31.25 -0.55
CA GLU A 176 21.69 29.91 -1.17
C GLU A 176 20.44 29.66 -2.02
N MET A 177 20.63 29.21 -3.25
CA MET A 177 19.57 28.74 -4.16
C MET A 177 19.87 27.31 -4.56
N ALA A 178 18.83 26.43 -4.49
CA ALA A 178 18.94 25.02 -4.82
C ALA A 178 17.76 24.58 -5.71
#